data_8f877fc8d7a8b2294a4492511e99d73f
#
_entry.id   8f877fc8d7a8b2294a4492511e99d73f
#
_cell.length_a   1.000
_cell.length_b   1.000
_cell.length_c   1.000
_cell.angle_alpha   90.00
_cell.angle_beta   90.00
_cell.angle_gamma   90.00
#
_symmetry.space_group_name_H-M   'P 1'
#
loop_
_entity.id
_entity.type
_entity.pdbx_description
1 polymer ?
#
loop_
_entity_poly.entity_id
_entity_poly.type
_entity_poly.pdbx_seq_one_letter_code
_entity_poly.pdbx_strand_id
1 'polypeptide(L)'
;QLSYTVVASILLFGLPLHEHLTRHFHPYRWLPEEDWNRRQRVFAFLVDKALMLFAISLSAWLASAPLSAGLFEFIAPGAILLNMLLVNLVAIAISGGVISLACATALMPPVAEFLNHSAWVVIFLMDHAVIYSAQIPGAILPSEGFPPSLSYATLAAYFATLLWLHHRSERLHSRTAMWLPPLVIISAIA
;
A
#
# COMPACT_ATOMS: atom_id res chain seq x y z
N GLN A 1 14.63 -8.64 5.70
CA GLN A 1 14.79 -7.24 6.15
C GLN A 1 13.77 -6.31 5.45
N LEU A 2 13.51 -6.48 4.14
CA LEU A 2 12.56 -5.65 3.36
C LEU A 2 11.16 -5.58 3.98
N SER A 3 10.65 -6.71 4.49
CA SER A 3 9.31 -6.77 5.09
C SER A 3 9.20 -5.92 6.37
N TYR A 4 10.23 -5.89 7.20
CA TYR A 4 10.23 -5.07 8.42
C TYR A 4 10.26 -3.57 8.11
N THR A 5 11.02 -3.15 7.09
CA THR A 5 11.08 -1.75 6.68
C THR A 5 9.74 -1.28 6.12
N VAL A 6 9.06 -2.11 5.33
CA VAL A 6 7.73 -1.82 4.79
C VAL A 6 6.71 -1.69 5.92
N VAL A 7 6.67 -2.63 6.87
CA VAL A 7 5.75 -2.57 8.01
C VAL A 7 6.01 -1.34 8.87
N ALA A 8 7.28 -1.04 9.17
CA ALA A 8 7.64 0.17 9.92
C ALA A 8 7.20 1.46 9.19
N SER A 9 7.36 1.52 7.87
CA SER A 9 6.91 2.64 7.06
C SER A 9 5.38 2.81 7.10
N ILE A 10 4.63 1.71 7.00
CA ILE A 10 3.16 1.75 7.09
C ILE A 10 2.72 2.29 8.45
N LEU A 11 3.35 1.84 9.54
CA LEU A 11 2.99 2.28 10.90
C LEU A 11 3.37 3.75 11.16
N LEU A 12 4.57 4.17 10.73
CA LEU A 12 5.08 5.51 11.02
C LEU A 12 4.60 6.58 10.06
N PHE A 13 4.31 6.22 8.82
CA PHE A 13 3.89 7.17 7.79
C PHE A 13 2.47 6.90 7.27
N GLY A 14 2.11 5.64 7.01
CA GLY A 14 0.83 5.27 6.39
C GLY A 14 -0.37 5.64 7.25
N LEU A 15 -0.33 5.37 8.56
CA LEU A 15 -1.43 5.70 9.46
C LEU A 15 -1.63 7.22 9.61
N PRO A 16 -0.58 8.03 9.90
CA PRO A 16 -0.73 9.49 9.91
C PRO A 16 -1.17 10.08 8.57
N LEU A 17 -0.70 9.50 7.45
CA LEU A 17 -1.11 9.91 6.11
C LEU A 17 -2.60 9.65 5.87
N HIS A 18 -3.09 8.47 6.24
CA HIS A 18 -4.53 8.14 6.14
C HIS A 18 -5.38 9.14 6.94
N GLU A 19 -5.04 9.41 8.20
CA GLU A 19 -5.75 10.41 9.01
C GLU A 19 -5.75 11.79 8.34
N HIS A 20 -4.62 12.21 7.79
CA HIS A 20 -4.51 13.48 7.09
C HIS A 20 -5.36 13.52 5.83
N LEU A 21 -5.34 12.48 5.00
CA LEU A 21 -6.14 12.38 3.79
C LEU A 21 -7.65 12.36 4.12
N THR A 22 -8.05 11.58 5.09
CA THR A 22 -9.46 11.51 5.53
C THR A 22 -9.96 12.86 6.00
N ARG A 23 -9.16 13.62 6.75
CA ARG A 23 -9.52 14.99 7.18
C ARG A 23 -9.75 15.95 6.01
N HIS A 24 -9.06 15.75 4.87
CA HIS A 24 -9.13 16.66 3.72
C HIS A 24 -10.11 16.20 2.65
N PHE A 25 -10.21 14.92 2.42
CA PHE A 25 -10.96 14.32 1.30
C PHE A 25 -12.25 13.62 1.71
N HIS A 26 -12.69 13.75 2.97
CA HIS A 26 -13.95 13.15 3.40
C HIS A 26 -15.14 13.84 2.70
N PRO A 27 -15.95 13.11 1.90
CA PRO A 27 -16.91 13.72 0.97
C PRO A 27 -18.08 14.47 1.66
N TYR A 28 -18.39 14.11 2.91
CA TYR A 28 -19.54 14.66 3.65
C TYR A 28 -19.14 15.34 4.97
N ARG A 29 -17.96 15.97 5.01
CA ARG A 29 -17.43 16.65 6.19
C ARG A 29 -18.37 17.69 6.81
N TRP A 30 -19.28 18.24 6.01
CA TRP A 30 -20.18 19.31 6.41
C TRP A 30 -21.54 18.81 6.95
N LEU A 31 -21.84 17.50 6.83
CA LEU A 31 -23.06 16.89 7.31
C LEU A 31 -22.78 16.02 8.54
N PRO A 32 -23.59 16.13 9.62
CA PRO A 32 -23.54 15.19 10.73
C PRO A 32 -23.80 13.75 10.25
N GLU A 33 -23.08 12.78 10.81
CA GLU A 33 -23.20 11.37 10.40
C GLU A 33 -24.61 10.79 10.62
N GLU A 34 -25.37 11.40 11.53
CA GLU A 34 -26.76 11.01 11.86
C GLU A 34 -27.71 11.23 10.69
N ASP A 35 -27.46 12.27 9.86
CA ASP A 35 -28.29 12.67 8.72
C ASP A 35 -27.93 11.94 7.41
N TRP A 36 -26.94 11.03 7.46
CA TRP A 36 -26.49 10.38 6.24
C TRP A 36 -27.47 9.32 5.73
N ASN A 37 -27.82 9.44 4.46
CA ASN A 37 -28.57 8.41 3.75
C ASN A 37 -27.71 7.16 3.56
N ARG A 38 -28.32 5.96 3.41
CA ARG A 38 -27.61 4.70 3.18
C ARG A 38 -26.58 4.78 2.06
N ARG A 39 -26.90 5.45 0.95
CA ARG A 39 -25.98 5.63 -0.18
C ARG A 39 -24.74 6.48 0.20
N GLN A 40 -24.95 7.55 0.95
CA GLN A 40 -23.89 8.44 1.42
C GLN A 40 -22.95 7.70 2.38
N ARG A 41 -23.50 6.89 3.28
CA ARG A 41 -22.72 6.06 4.22
C ARG A 41 -21.85 5.03 3.49
N VAL A 42 -22.41 4.33 2.49
CA VAL A 42 -21.66 3.38 1.66
C VAL A 42 -20.56 4.09 0.87
N PHE A 43 -20.88 5.24 0.27
CA PHE A 43 -19.89 6.01 -0.49
C PHE A 43 -18.75 6.54 0.41
N ALA A 44 -19.06 7.10 1.57
CA ALA A 44 -18.06 7.54 2.55
C ALA A 44 -17.18 6.40 3.01
N PHE A 45 -17.74 5.22 3.29
CA PHE A 45 -16.98 4.02 3.63
C PHE A 45 -16.04 3.57 2.50
N LEU A 46 -16.49 3.61 1.24
CA LEU A 46 -15.66 3.25 0.09
C LEU A 46 -14.50 4.24 -0.11
N VAL A 47 -14.78 5.54 0.05
CA VAL A 47 -13.73 6.58 -0.03
C VAL A 47 -12.71 6.42 1.09
N ASP A 48 -13.15 6.21 2.34
CA ASP A 48 -12.24 6.00 3.46
C ASP A 48 -11.35 4.75 3.24
N LYS A 49 -11.95 3.64 2.78
CA LYS A 49 -11.20 2.43 2.41
C LYS A 49 -10.19 2.67 1.29
N ALA A 50 -10.57 3.42 0.25
CA ALA A 50 -9.69 3.76 -0.84
C ALA A 50 -8.52 4.64 -0.37
N LEU A 51 -8.77 5.63 0.48
CA LEU A 51 -7.73 6.47 1.08
C LEU A 51 -6.78 5.67 1.97
N MET A 52 -7.31 4.74 2.76
CA MET A 52 -6.50 3.84 3.59
C MET A 52 -5.59 2.95 2.73
N LEU A 53 -6.15 2.30 1.69
CA LEU A 53 -5.38 1.46 0.78
C LEU A 53 -4.31 2.27 0.03
N PHE A 54 -4.63 3.49 -0.39
CA PHE A 54 -3.67 4.40 -1.01
C PHE A 54 -2.53 4.76 -0.05
N ALA A 55 -2.85 5.15 1.19
CA ALA A 55 -1.85 5.50 2.20
C ALA A 55 -0.90 4.33 2.51
N ILE A 56 -1.45 3.12 2.66
CA ILE A 56 -0.67 1.89 2.88
C ILE A 56 0.22 1.59 1.66
N SER A 57 -0.35 1.63 0.44
CA SER A 57 0.38 1.33 -0.79
C SER A 57 1.50 2.33 -1.05
N LEU A 58 1.24 3.62 -0.83
CA LEU A 58 2.25 4.69 -0.97
C LEU A 58 3.38 4.51 0.06
N SER A 59 3.04 4.22 1.31
CA SER A 59 4.04 4.00 2.37
C SER A 59 4.92 2.78 2.11
N ALA A 60 4.31 1.69 1.63
CA ALA A 60 5.04 0.48 1.24
C ALA A 60 5.96 0.75 0.06
N TRP A 61 5.47 1.48 -0.94
CA TRP A 61 6.26 1.86 -2.11
C TRP A 61 7.44 2.76 -1.74
N LEU A 62 7.24 3.79 -0.91
CA LEU A 62 8.31 4.68 -0.45
C LEU A 62 9.43 3.93 0.27
N ALA A 63 9.11 2.93 1.09
CA ALA A 63 10.11 2.12 1.77
C ALA A 63 10.84 1.14 0.83
N SER A 64 10.15 0.64 -0.21
CA SER A 64 10.72 -0.35 -1.13
C SER A 64 11.42 0.27 -2.33
N ALA A 65 11.04 1.47 -2.78
CA ALA A 65 11.55 2.10 -3.99
C ALA A 65 13.08 2.29 -4.00
N PRO A 66 13.74 2.80 -2.93
CA PRO A 66 15.20 2.92 -2.92
C PRO A 66 15.91 1.57 -3.04
N LEU A 67 15.36 0.55 -2.37
CA LEU A 67 15.93 -0.80 -2.43
C LEU A 67 15.71 -1.45 -3.79
N SER A 68 14.56 -1.23 -4.41
CA SER A 68 14.28 -1.71 -5.77
C SER A 68 15.21 -1.04 -6.78
N ALA A 69 15.43 0.28 -6.65
CA ALA A 69 16.34 1.01 -7.51
C ALA A 69 17.78 0.49 -7.45
N GLY A 70 18.31 0.22 -6.24
CA GLY A 70 19.70 -0.17 -6.09
C GLY A 70 19.98 -1.66 -6.18
N LEU A 71 18.99 -2.53 -5.99
CA LEU A 71 19.15 -3.99 -6.04
C LEU A 71 18.64 -4.61 -7.34
N PHE A 72 17.63 -4.02 -7.93
CA PHE A 72 16.94 -4.54 -9.12
C PHE A 72 17.01 -3.58 -10.32
N GLU A 73 17.61 -2.39 -10.14
CA GLU A 73 17.81 -1.38 -11.20
C GLU A 73 16.50 -0.89 -11.84
N PHE A 74 15.39 -0.95 -11.10
CA PHE A 74 14.13 -0.38 -11.54
C PHE A 74 13.31 0.19 -10.38
N ILE A 75 12.41 1.11 -10.73
CA ILE A 75 11.39 1.69 -9.86
C ILE A 75 10.04 1.47 -10.50
N ALA A 76 9.06 1.05 -9.71
CA ALA A 76 7.71 0.77 -10.21
C ALA A 76 6.67 1.71 -9.56
N PRO A 77 6.49 2.95 -10.04
CA PRO A 77 5.44 3.84 -9.53
C PRO A 77 4.03 3.27 -9.70
N GLY A 78 3.81 2.50 -10.76
CA GLY A 78 2.54 1.81 -11.02
C GLY A 78 2.15 0.82 -9.93
N ALA A 79 3.10 0.33 -9.14
CA ALA A 79 2.84 -0.58 -8.03
C ALA A 79 1.94 0.04 -6.94
N ILE A 80 1.90 1.38 -6.79
CA ILE A 80 1.04 2.04 -5.81
C ILE A 80 -0.44 1.72 -6.10
N LEU A 81 -0.87 1.91 -7.36
CA LEU A 81 -2.24 1.64 -7.77
C LEU A 81 -2.53 0.14 -7.84
N LEU A 82 -1.56 -0.62 -8.33
CA LEU A 82 -1.68 -2.07 -8.42
C LEU A 82 -1.86 -2.71 -7.03
N ASN A 83 -1.09 -2.29 -6.03
CA ASN A 83 -1.20 -2.79 -4.66
C ASN A 83 -2.57 -2.51 -4.03
N MET A 84 -3.23 -1.40 -4.36
CA MET A 84 -4.59 -1.13 -3.89
C MET A 84 -5.58 -2.22 -4.33
N LEU A 85 -5.40 -2.78 -5.53
CA LEU A 85 -6.18 -3.90 -6.03
C LEU A 85 -5.71 -5.23 -5.43
N LEU A 86 -4.40 -5.50 -5.49
CA LEU A 86 -3.81 -6.77 -5.10
C LEU A 86 -4.01 -7.10 -3.61
N VAL A 87 -3.92 -6.10 -2.71
CA VAL A 87 -4.10 -6.33 -1.26
C VAL A 87 -5.46 -6.97 -0.96
N ASN A 88 -6.53 -6.51 -1.63
CA ASN A 88 -7.86 -7.09 -1.45
C ASN A 88 -7.97 -8.50 -2.05
N LEU A 89 -7.39 -8.72 -3.24
CA LEU A 89 -7.40 -10.04 -3.89
C LEU A 89 -6.58 -11.05 -3.08
N VAL A 90 -5.42 -10.66 -2.56
CA VAL A 90 -4.60 -11.51 -1.67
C VAL A 90 -5.38 -11.91 -0.42
N ALA A 91 -6.08 -10.96 0.22
CA ALA A 91 -6.89 -11.25 1.39
C ALA A 91 -7.98 -12.30 1.09
N ILE A 92 -8.64 -12.19 -0.06
CA ILE A 92 -9.65 -13.17 -0.52
C ILE A 92 -9.00 -14.52 -0.78
N ALA A 93 -7.86 -14.56 -1.49
CA ALA A 93 -7.16 -15.80 -1.82
C ALA A 93 -6.68 -16.54 -0.56
N ILE A 94 -6.06 -15.82 0.39
CA ILE A 94 -5.60 -16.40 1.66
C ILE A 94 -6.77 -16.90 2.48
N SER A 95 -7.83 -16.11 2.62
CA SER A 95 -9.04 -16.51 3.37
C SER A 95 -9.67 -17.75 2.76
N GLY A 96 -9.81 -17.80 1.43
CA GLY A 96 -10.32 -18.98 0.70
C GLY A 96 -9.45 -20.21 0.92
N GLY A 97 -8.12 -20.05 0.85
CA GLY A 97 -7.17 -21.13 1.10
C GLY A 97 -7.23 -21.70 2.52
N VAL A 98 -7.29 -20.81 3.53
CA VAL A 98 -7.42 -21.21 4.94
C VAL A 98 -8.73 -21.94 5.20
N ILE A 99 -9.86 -21.44 4.67
CA ILE A 99 -11.16 -22.07 4.82
C ILE A 99 -11.18 -23.42 4.06
N SER A 100 -10.58 -23.49 2.86
CA SER A 100 -10.44 -24.75 2.11
C SER A 100 -9.69 -25.80 2.91
N LEU A 101 -8.56 -25.42 3.55
CA LEU A 101 -7.79 -26.32 4.40
C LEU A 101 -8.61 -26.80 5.60
N ALA A 102 -9.36 -25.92 6.26
CA ALA A 102 -10.24 -26.27 7.36
C ALA A 102 -11.37 -27.24 6.91
N CYS A 103 -11.98 -27.03 5.75
CA CYS A 103 -12.99 -27.92 5.19
C CYS A 103 -12.40 -29.30 4.82
N ALA A 104 -11.17 -29.35 4.30
CA ALA A 104 -10.49 -30.60 3.98
C ALA A 104 -10.24 -31.43 5.25
N THR A 105 -9.82 -30.80 6.35
CA THR A 105 -9.61 -31.47 7.64
C THR A 105 -10.92 -31.90 8.30
N ALA A 106 -12.02 -31.19 8.02
CA ALA A 106 -13.37 -31.52 8.50
C ALA A 106 -14.09 -32.59 7.65
N LEU A 107 -13.37 -33.32 6.79
CA LEU A 107 -13.91 -34.38 5.91
C LEU A 107 -15.00 -33.89 4.93
N MET A 108 -14.88 -32.64 4.45
CA MET A 108 -15.76 -32.04 3.43
C MET A 108 -15.00 -31.77 2.11
N PRO A 109 -14.49 -32.82 1.41
CA PRO A 109 -13.63 -32.64 0.23
C PRO A 109 -14.24 -31.80 -0.89
N PRO A 110 -15.54 -31.94 -1.26
CA PRO A 110 -16.11 -31.17 -2.37
C PRO A 110 -16.12 -29.63 -2.09
N VAL A 111 -16.34 -29.26 -0.82
CA VAL A 111 -16.31 -27.83 -0.43
C VAL A 111 -14.90 -27.29 -0.47
N ALA A 112 -13.93 -28.06 0.02
CA ALA A 112 -12.52 -27.71 -0.02
C ALA A 112 -12.02 -27.52 -1.47
N GLU A 113 -12.40 -28.41 -2.38
CA GLU A 113 -12.06 -28.34 -3.79
C GLU A 113 -12.66 -27.10 -4.47
N PHE A 114 -13.94 -26.80 -4.23
CA PHE A 114 -14.59 -25.58 -4.75
C PHE A 114 -13.89 -24.32 -4.28
N LEU A 115 -13.54 -24.23 -2.99
CA LEU A 115 -12.83 -23.07 -2.43
C LEU A 115 -11.41 -22.92 -3.00
N ASN A 116 -10.72 -24.05 -3.22
CA ASN A 116 -9.39 -24.05 -3.82
C ASN A 116 -9.42 -23.56 -5.27
N HIS A 117 -10.40 -24.01 -6.06
CA HIS A 117 -10.59 -23.50 -7.41
C HIS A 117 -10.94 -22.01 -7.43
N SER A 118 -11.75 -21.55 -6.48
CA SER A 118 -12.06 -20.12 -6.34
C SER A 118 -10.82 -19.30 -6.01
N ALA A 119 -9.96 -19.78 -5.13
CA ALA A 119 -8.68 -19.14 -4.81
C ALA A 119 -7.75 -19.10 -6.04
N TRP A 120 -7.73 -20.17 -6.85
CA TRP A 120 -6.97 -20.23 -8.09
C TRP A 120 -7.41 -19.13 -9.09
N VAL A 121 -8.71 -18.92 -9.25
CA VAL A 121 -9.24 -17.84 -10.11
C VAL A 121 -8.77 -16.47 -9.63
N VAL A 122 -8.76 -16.23 -8.32
CA VAL A 122 -8.28 -14.95 -7.76
C VAL A 122 -6.79 -14.77 -8.05
N ILE A 123 -5.96 -15.82 -7.88
CA ILE A 123 -4.53 -15.78 -8.19
C ILE A 123 -4.31 -15.53 -9.69
N PHE A 124 -5.09 -16.17 -10.56
CA PHE A 124 -5.04 -15.95 -12.00
C PHE A 124 -5.35 -14.48 -12.37
N LEU A 125 -6.36 -13.88 -11.74
CA LEU A 125 -6.68 -12.47 -11.93
C LEU A 125 -5.54 -11.55 -11.46
N MET A 126 -4.89 -11.89 -10.34
CA MET A 126 -3.74 -11.14 -9.82
C MET A 126 -2.56 -11.19 -10.80
N ASP A 127 -2.23 -12.37 -11.32
CA ASP A 127 -1.15 -12.55 -12.28
C ASP A 127 -1.39 -11.71 -13.54
N HIS A 128 -2.59 -11.76 -14.10
CA HIS A 128 -2.94 -10.94 -15.26
C HIS A 128 -2.91 -9.44 -14.96
N ALA A 129 -3.40 -9.02 -13.78
CA ALA A 129 -3.34 -7.62 -13.37
C ALA A 129 -1.89 -7.11 -13.30
N VAL A 130 -0.95 -7.92 -12.80
CA VAL A 130 0.48 -7.59 -12.76
C VAL A 130 1.04 -7.50 -14.18
N ILE A 131 0.79 -8.49 -15.03
CA ILE A 131 1.29 -8.52 -16.43
C ILE A 131 0.79 -7.30 -17.21
N TYR A 132 -0.51 -7.00 -17.14
CA TYR A 132 -1.07 -5.85 -17.84
C TYR A 132 -0.59 -4.51 -17.28
N SER A 133 -0.45 -4.39 -15.95
CA SER A 133 0.06 -3.15 -15.35
C SER A 133 1.51 -2.87 -15.74
N ALA A 134 2.33 -3.90 -15.91
CA ALA A 134 3.72 -3.75 -16.34
C ALA A 134 3.85 -3.24 -17.79
N GLN A 135 2.81 -3.40 -18.63
CA GLN A 135 2.78 -2.90 -20.02
C GLN A 135 2.40 -1.41 -20.11
N ILE A 136 1.92 -0.80 -19.02
CA ILE A 136 1.54 0.62 -19.01
C ILE A 136 2.81 1.48 -19.07
N PRO A 137 2.94 2.40 -20.05
CA PRO A 137 4.09 3.28 -20.13
C PRO A 137 4.27 4.09 -18.83
N GLY A 138 5.47 4.06 -18.25
CA GLY A 138 5.77 4.73 -16.99
C GLY A 138 5.40 3.95 -15.71
N ALA A 139 4.78 2.77 -15.82
CA ALA A 139 4.52 1.92 -14.65
C ALA A 139 5.81 1.34 -14.05
N ILE A 140 6.81 1.11 -14.89
CA ILE A 140 8.16 0.68 -14.51
C ILE A 140 9.17 1.61 -15.16
N LEU A 141 10.06 2.17 -14.38
CA LEU A 141 11.13 3.08 -14.82
C LEU A 141 12.47 2.41 -14.56
N PRO A 142 13.37 2.31 -15.55
CA PRO A 142 14.73 1.85 -15.30
C PRO A 142 15.47 2.86 -14.43
N SER A 143 16.31 2.38 -13.50
CA SER A 143 17.17 3.20 -12.64
C SER A 143 18.62 2.72 -12.73
N GLU A 144 19.13 2.64 -13.97
CA GLU A 144 20.50 2.19 -14.24
C GLU A 144 21.52 3.06 -13.53
N GLY A 145 22.48 2.41 -12.86
CA GLY A 145 23.57 3.11 -12.20
C GLY A 145 23.29 3.63 -10.79
N PHE A 146 22.12 3.33 -10.20
CA PHE A 146 21.83 3.69 -8.81
C PHE A 146 22.60 2.76 -7.85
N PRO A 147 23.60 3.26 -7.10
CA PRO A 147 24.45 2.39 -6.31
C PRO A 147 23.72 1.85 -5.07
N PRO A 148 23.92 0.58 -4.68
CA PRO A 148 23.28 -0.01 -3.49
C PRO A 148 23.57 0.75 -2.18
N SER A 149 24.75 1.37 -2.07
CA SER A 149 25.08 2.20 -0.91
C SER A 149 24.17 3.41 -0.76
N LEU A 150 23.80 4.05 -1.88
CA LEU A 150 22.88 5.17 -1.90
C LEU A 150 21.46 4.72 -1.53
N SER A 151 21.05 3.51 -1.93
CA SER A 151 19.75 2.92 -1.54
C SER A 151 19.62 2.82 -0.02
N TYR A 152 20.63 2.29 0.65
CA TYR A 152 20.63 2.17 2.11
C TYR A 152 20.71 3.55 2.78
N ALA A 153 21.49 4.47 2.25
CA ALA A 153 21.58 5.84 2.77
C ALA A 153 20.23 6.58 2.66
N THR A 154 19.56 6.46 1.51
CA THR A 154 18.24 7.05 1.26
C THR A 154 17.19 6.44 2.21
N LEU A 155 17.21 5.13 2.39
CA LEU A 155 16.31 4.45 3.31
C LEU A 155 16.55 4.90 4.77
N ALA A 156 17.81 5.01 5.19
CA ALA A 156 18.17 5.51 6.51
C ALA A 156 17.72 6.96 6.71
N ALA A 157 17.93 7.83 5.72
CA ALA A 157 17.45 9.23 5.75
C ALA A 157 15.92 9.30 5.82
N TYR A 158 15.21 8.46 5.09
CA TYR A 158 13.75 8.36 5.14
C TYR A 158 13.26 8.00 6.55
N PHE A 159 13.81 6.95 7.17
CA PHE A 159 13.42 6.57 8.52
C PHE A 159 13.85 7.60 9.57
N ALA A 160 15.02 8.23 9.41
CA ALA A 160 15.45 9.31 10.28
C ALA A 160 14.47 10.50 10.25
N THR A 161 13.98 10.87 9.05
CA THR A 161 12.96 11.93 8.93
C THR A 161 11.62 11.53 9.54
N LEU A 162 11.18 10.27 9.39
CA LEU A 162 9.96 9.76 10.02
C LEU A 162 10.06 9.78 11.54
N LEU A 163 11.15 9.28 12.12
CA LEU A 163 11.37 9.28 13.56
C LEU A 163 11.49 10.69 14.13
N TRP A 164 12.17 11.58 13.43
CA TRP A 164 12.25 12.98 13.81
C TRP A 164 10.88 13.68 13.82
N LEU A 165 10.04 13.41 12.80
CA LEU A 165 8.68 13.91 12.74
C LEU A 165 7.80 13.31 13.84
N HIS A 166 7.94 12.01 14.10
CA HIS A 166 7.20 11.31 15.16
C HIS A 166 7.55 11.85 16.55
N HIS A 167 8.84 12.09 16.81
CA HIS A 167 9.28 12.68 18.08
C HIS A 167 8.79 14.12 18.31
N ARG A 168 8.55 14.86 17.23
CA ARG A 168 7.96 16.21 17.26
C ARG A 168 6.45 16.18 17.00
N SER A 169 5.71 15.29 17.66
CA SER A 169 4.32 14.94 17.34
C SER A 169 3.33 16.11 17.21
N GLU A 170 3.61 17.28 17.80
CA GLU A 170 2.81 18.50 17.61
C GLU A 170 2.92 19.11 16.19
N ARG A 171 3.96 18.76 15.43
CA ARG A 171 4.23 19.31 14.08
C ARG A 171 3.81 18.38 12.94
N LEU A 172 3.50 17.11 13.19
CA LEU A 172 2.98 16.17 12.19
C LEU A 172 1.64 16.60 11.57
N HIS A 173 0.90 17.47 12.24
CA HIS A 173 -0.32 18.08 11.73
C HIS A 173 -0.07 19.25 10.75
N SER A 174 1.18 19.70 10.59
CA SER A 174 1.54 20.71 9.60
C SER A 174 1.58 20.08 8.21
N ARG A 175 0.85 20.66 7.25
CA ARG A 175 0.78 20.21 5.85
C ARG A 175 2.16 20.04 5.20
N THR A 176 3.11 20.88 5.54
CA THR A 176 4.46 20.87 4.99
C THR A 176 5.33 19.73 5.53
N ALA A 177 5.18 19.37 6.81
CA ALA A 177 5.97 18.33 7.44
C ALA A 177 5.69 16.93 6.87
N MET A 178 4.47 16.68 6.41
CA MET A 178 4.04 15.40 5.88
C MET A 178 4.65 15.07 4.51
N TRP A 179 5.06 16.08 3.75
CA TRP A 179 5.69 15.89 2.45
C TRP A 179 7.21 15.71 2.50
N LEU A 180 7.84 15.93 3.67
CA LEU A 180 9.29 15.76 3.84
C LEU A 180 9.78 14.33 3.55
N PRO A 181 9.18 13.26 4.10
CA PRO A 181 9.65 11.90 3.84
C PRO A 181 9.59 11.48 2.37
N PRO A 182 8.48 11.69 1.62
CA PRO A 182 8.46 11.38 0.19
C PRO A 182 9.43 12.26 -0.61
N LEU A 183 9.66 13.52 -0.25
CA LEU A 183 10.63 14.38 -0.93
C LEU A 183 12.07 13.87 -0.80
N VAL A 184 12.45 13.28 0.34
CA VAL A 184 13.79 12.68 0.53
C VAL A 184 14.01 11.56 -0.49
N ILE A 185 13.01 10.71 -0.71
CA ILE A 185 13.12 9.60 -1.66
C ILE A 185 13.14 10.12 -3.10
N ILE A 186 12.20 11.01 -3.45
CA ILE A 186 12.12 11.57 -4.81
C ILE A 186 13.41 12.30 -5.17
N SER A 187 13.98 13.12 -4.26
CA SER A 187 15.22 13.85 -4.51
C SER A 187 16.47 12.97 -4.62
N ALA A 188 16.44 11.75 -4.09
CA ALA A 188 17.56 10.82 -4.19
C ALA A 188 17.51 9.97 -5.48
N ILE A 189 16.32 9.83 -6.07
CA ILE A 189 16.08 9.00 -7.25
C ILE A 189 16.06 9.86 -8.54
N ALA A 190 15.75 11.16 -8.43
CA ALA A 190 15.76 12.11 -9.55
C ALA A 190 17.17 12.52 -9.93
#